data_a64ce826f46d3142ffe482efcc50a063
#
_entry.id   a64ce826f46d3142ffe482efcc50a063
#
_cell.length_a   1.000
_cell.length_b   1.000
_cell.length_c   1.000
_cell.angle_alpha   90.00
_cell.angle_beta   90.00
_cell.angle_gamma   90.00
#
_symmetry.space_group_name_H-M   'P 1'
#
loop_
_entity.id
_entity.type
_entity.pdbx_description
1 polymer ?
#
loop_
_entity_poly.entity_id
_entity_poly.type
_entity_poly.pdbx_seq_one_letter_code
_entity_poly.pdbx_strand_id
1 'polypeptide(L)'
;MTLTIDIESRKHYLVATVSGQYSLRGAQEAYDRAMKAALPLGHTRVLIDARGVTGTPSQDERYALGLFVATEQRLLAARTPPLFVQVAVFGHRPLIDPDRFAETVALNRGAKVKISERLDEALAWLGVSAEGR
;
A
#
# COMPACT_ATOMS: atom_id res chain seq x y z
N MET A 1 12.31 -11.08 11.32
CA MET A 1 11.03 -10.79 11.97
C MET A 1 10.01 -10.39 10.93
N THR A 2 8.80 -10.90 11.07
CA THR A 2 7.71 -10.53 10.17
C THR A 2 7.02 -9.27 10.67
N LEU A 3 6.45 -8.51 9.74
CA LEU A 3 5.58 -7.41 10.08
C LEU A 3 4.23 -7.94 10.57
N THR A 4 3.65 -7.26 11.55
CA THR A 4 2.31 -7.55 12.02
C THR A 4 1.32 -6.75 11.21
N ILE A 5 0.21 -7.35 10.82
CA ILE A 5 -0.82 -6.67 10.03
C ILE A 5 -2.20 -6.88 10.65
N ASP A 6 -2.92 -5.80 10.85
CA ASP A 6 -4.31 -5.81 11.29
C ASP A 6 -5.20 -5.26 10.18
N ILE A 7 -6.29 -5.95 9.89
CA ILE A 7 -7.19 -5.60 8.81
C ILE A 7 -8.52 -5.09 9.38
N GLU A 8 -8.96 -3.95 8.86
CA GLU A 8 -10.28 -3.40 9.18
C GLU A 8 -11.00 -3.06 7.89
N SER A 9 -12.16 -3.68 7.68
CA SER A 9 -13.02 -3.33 6.54
C SER A 9 -13.88 -2.15 6.92
N ARG A 10 -13.81 -1.07 6.15
CA ARG A 10 -14.66 0.10 6.29
C ARG A 10 -15.66 0.13 5.15
N LYS A 11 -16.57 1.11 5.17
CA LYS A 11 -17.65 1.16 4.19
C LYS A 11 -17.14 1.23 2.75
N HIS A 12 -16.15 2.07 2.49
CA HIS A 12 -15.69 2.35 1.13
C HIS A 12 -14.24 1.96 0.87
N TYR A 13 -13.53 1.44 1.85
CA TYR A 13 -12.14 1.04 1.70
C TYR A 13 -11.72 0.08 2.81
N LEU A 14 -10.60 -0.55 2.60
CA LEU A 14 -10.01 -1.44 3.60
C LEU A 14 -8.78 -0.76 4.20
N VAL A 15 -8.60 -0.88 5.51
CA VAL A 15 -7.39 -0.40 6.19
C VAL A 15 -6.56 -1.59 6.64
N ALA A 16 -5.29 -1.60 6.25
CA ALA A 16 -4.31 -2.55 6.73
C ALA A 16 -3.30 -1.79 7.60
N THR A 17 -3.32 -2.02 8.90
CA THR A 17 -2.39 -1.39 9.83
C THR A 17 -1.21 -2.32 10.01
N VAL A 18 -0.02 -1.84 9.65
CA VAL A 18 1.21 -2.63 9.63
C VAL A 18 2.18 -2.07 10.66
N SER A 19 2.84 -2.95 11.42
CA SER A 19 3.83 -2.57 12.43
C SER A 19 4.96 -3.57 12.49
N GLY A 20 6.09 -3.12 13.03
CA GLY A 20 7.28 -3.93 13.17
C GLY A 20 8.48 -3.33 12.45
N GLN A 21 9.54 -4.09 12.32
CA GLN A 21 10.73 -3.63 11.63
C GLN A 21 10.64 -3.94 10.13
N TYR A 22 10.95 -2.96 9.31
CA TYR A 22 10.90 -3.10 7.86
C TYR A 22 11.85 -4.20 7.37
N SER A 23 11.33 -5.00 6.44
CA SER A 23 12.11 -5.81 5.53
C SER A 23 11.38 -5.81 4.20
N LEU A 24 12.11 -5.97 3.10
CA LEU A 24 11.47 -6.00 1.78
C LEU A 24 10.45 -7.14 1.71
N ARG A 25 10.85 -8.33 2.15
CA ARG A 25 9.95 -9.49 2.16
C ARG A 25 8.71 -9.24 3.01
N GLY A 26 8.89 -8.65 4.19
CA GLY A 26 7.77 -8.33 5.06
C GLY A 26 6.79 -7.34 4.41
N ALA A 27 7.32 -6.32 3.73
CA ALA A 27 6.50 -5.34 3.03
C ALA A 27 5.73 -5.99 1.87
N GLN A 28 6.36 -6.87 1.12
CA GLN A 28 5.70 -7.61 0.04
C GLN A 28 4.59 -8.52 0.58
N GLU A 29 4.86 -9.22 1.67
CA GLU A 29 3.86 -10.08 2.32
C GLU A 29 2.69 -9.26 2.88
N ALA A 30 2.96 -8.10 3.47
CA ALA A 30 1.92 -7.23 3.99
C ALA A 30 1.02 -6.73 2.87
N TYR A 31 1.59 -6.32 1.75
CA TYR A 31 0.82 -5.91 0.57
C TYR A 31 -0.06 -7.06 0.08
N ASP A 32 0.51 -8.24 -0.08
CA ASP A 32 -0.23 -9.42 -0.55
C ASP A 32 -1.38 -9.76 0.38
N ARG A 33 -1.16 -9.74 1.69
CA ARG A 33 -2.20 -10.02 2.67
C ARG A 33 -3.32 -8.98 2.65
N ALA A 34 -2.97 -7.71 2.47
CA ALA A 34 -3.95 -6.65 2.35
C ALA A 34 -4.85 -6.87 1.12
N MET A 35 -4.27 -7.23 -0.01
CA MET A 35 -5.03 -7.52 -1.23
C MET A 35 -5.91 -8.74 -1.06
N LYS A 36 -5.39 -9.82 -0.48
CA LYS A 36 -6.15 -11.04 -0.23
C LYS A 36 -7.32 -10.82 0.73
N ALA A 37 -7.22 -9.87 1.62
CA ALA A 37 -8.32 -9.50 2.50
C ALA A 37 -9.33 -8.59 1.80
N ALA A 38 -8.87 -7.67 0.96
CA ALA A 38 -9.70 -6.65 0.33
C ALA A 38 -10.58 -7.21 -0.79
N LEU A 39 -10.00 -8.00 -1.68
CA LEU A 39 -10.68 -8.40 -2.91
C LEU A 39 -11.94 -9.26 -2.67
N PRO A 40 -11.93 -10.26 -1.78
CA PRO A 40 -13.15 -11.02 -1.50
C PRO A 40 -14.27 -10.17 -0.90
N LEU A 41 -13.95 -9.06 -0.27
CA LEU A 41 -14.93 -8.13 0.30
C LEU A 41 -15.40 -7.07 -0.70
N GLY A 42 -14.87 -7.09 -1.92
CA GLY A 42 -15.22 -6.12 -2.95
C GLY A 42 -14.51 -4.79 -2.83
N HIS A 43 -13.50 -4.68 -1.96
CA HIS A 43 -12.73 -3.44 -1.85
C HIS A 43 -11.67 -3.35 -2.93
N THR A 44 -11.63 -2.21 -3.60
CA THR A 44 -10.58 -1.86 -4.57
C THR A 44 -9.77 -0.64 -4.13
N ARG A 45 -10.11 -0.07 -2.98
CA ARG A 45 -9.40 1.05 -2.36
C ARG A 45 -8.84 0.58 -1.03
N VAL A 46 -7.52 0.65 -0.90
CA VAL A 46 -6.81 0.11 0.27
C VAL A 46 -5.89 1.18 0.84
N LEU A 47 -6.02 1.42 2.14
CA LEU A 47 -5.08 2.25 2.88
C LEU A 47 -4.17 1.34 3.69
N ILE A 48 -2.88 1.45 3.47
CA ILE A 48 -1.87 0.77 4.29
C ILE A 48 -1.33 1.80 5.29
N ASP A 49 -1.69 1.63 6.55
CA ASP A 49 -1.19 2.49 7.62
C ASP A 49 0.11 1.89 8.16
N ALA A 50 1.22 2.45 7.74
CA ALA A 50 2.56 1.98 8.07
C ALA A 50 3.27 2.82 9.11
N ARG A 51 2.52 3.60 9.91
CA ARG A 51 3.13 4.46 10.96
C ARG A 51 3.90 3.64 12.00
N GLY A 52 3.49 2.41 12.24
CA GLY A 52 4.15 1.53 13.20
C GLY A 52 5.34 0.76 12.63
N VAL A 53 5.71 0.99 11.38
CA VAL A 53 6.84 0.32 10.76
C VAL A 53 8.11 1.15 10.97
N THR A 54 9.14 0.53 11.53
CA THR A 54 10.44 1.16 11.79
C THR A 54 11.46 0.69 10.77
N GLY A 55 12.52 1.46 10.61
CA GLY A 55 13.63 1.12 9.72
C GLY A 55 13.70 2.03 8.51
N THR A 56 14.82 1.91 7.81
CA THR A 56 15.11 2.74 6.62
C THR A 56 15.37 1.82 5.45
N PRO A 57 14.41 1.68 4.51
CA PRO A 57 14.65 0.89 3.31
C PRO A 57 15.79 1.48 2.49
N SER A 58 16.59 0.62 1.86
CA SER A 58 17.59 1.08 0.90
C SER A 58 16.90 1.50 -0.40
N GLN A 59 17.64 2.22 -1.27
CA GLN A 59 17.09 2.60 -2.58
C GLN A 59 16.77 1.36 -3.43
N ASP A 60 17.61 0.32 -3.36
CA ASP A 60 17.33 -0.92 -4.06
C ASP A 60 16.06 -1.60 -3.57
N GLU A 61 15.82 -1.57 -2.26
CA GLU A 61 14.59 -2.11 -1.68
C GLU A 61 13.36 -1.31 -2.09
N ARG A 62 13.48 0.02 -2.13
CA ARG A 62 12.40 0.89 -2.59
C ARG A 62 12.08 0.62 -4.06
N TYR A 63 13.10 0.44 -4.87
CA TYR A 63 12.93 0.09 -6.29
C TYR A 63 12.22 -1.25 -6.42
N ALA A 64 12.69 -2.26 -5.71
CA ALA A 64 12.12 -3.61 -5.75
C ALA A 64 10.65 -3.62 -5.30
N LEU A 65 10.32 -2.85 -4.27
CA LEU A 65 8.93 -2.76 -3.79
C LEU A 65 8.03 -2.08 -4.82
N GLY A 66 8.50 -1.00 -5.44
CA GLY A 66 7.74 -0.34 -6.51
C GLY A 66 7.46 -1.26 -7.68
N LEU A 67 8.47 -2.04 -8.10
CA LEU A 67 8.29 -3.05 -9.15
C LEU A 67 7.29 -4.12 -8.75
N PHE A 68 7.37 -4.59 -7.51
CA PHE A 68 6.48 -5.62 -6.97
C PHE A 68 5.02 -5.15 -7.03
N VAL A 69 4.74 -3.96 -6.51
CA VAL A 69 3.39 -3.40 -6.50
C VAL A 69 2.85 -3.25 -7.92
N ALA A 70 3.66 -2.73 -8.83
CA ALA A 70 3.25 -2.57 -10.23
C ALA A 70 2.94 -3.90 -10.88
N THR A 71 3.76 -4.93 -10.62
CA THR A 71 3.54 -6.28 -11.16
C THR A 71 2.24 -6.87 -10.63
N GLU A 72 2.00 -6.76 -9.31
CA GLU A 72 0.78 -7.29 -8.70
C GLU A 72 -0.46 -6.60 -9.25
N GLN A 73 -0.43 -5.30 -9.42
CA GLN A 73 -1.57 -4.57 -9.98
C GLN A 73 -1.81 -4.93 -11.45
N ARG A 74 -0.74 -5.16 -12.20
CA ARG A 74 -0.84 -5.59 -13.60
C ARG A 74 -1.51 -6.96 -13.71
N LEU A 75 -1.16 -7.88 -12.81
CA LEU A 75 -1.77 -9.21 -12.79
C LEU A 75 -3.27 -9.13 -12.49
N LEU A 76 -3.68 -8.25 -11.59
CA LEU A 76 -5.10 -8.02 -11.30
C LEU A 76 -5.82 -7.42 -12.51
N ALA A 77 -5.20 -6.48 -13.19
CA ALA A 77 -5.79 -5.84 -14.38
C ALA A 77 -5.93 -6.81 -15.55
N ALA A 78 -5.11 -7.86 -15.58
CA ALA A 78 -5.16 -8.89 -16.62
C ALA A 78 -6.19 -9.99 -16.36
N ARG A 79 -6.86 -9.95 -15.22
CA ARG A 79 -7.90 -10.95 -14.87
C ARG A 79 -9.18 -10.71 -15.70
N THR A 80 -10.03 -11.72 -15.72
CA THR A 80 -11.35 -11.63 -16.38
C THR A 80 -12.44 -11.88 -15.32
N PRO A 81 -13.22 -10.87 -14.94
CA PRO A 81 -13.10 -9.46 -15.33
C PRO A 81 -11.87 -8.79 -14.70
N PRO A 82 -11.35 -7.72 -15.31
CA PRO A 82 -10.18 -7.04 -14.77
C PRO A 82 -10.48 -6.33 -13.46
N LEU A 83 -9.48 -6.28 -12.57
CA LEU A 83 -9.57 -5.58 -11.29
C LEU A 83 -8.54 -4.46 -11.26
N PHE A 84 -9.00 -3.24 -10.95
CA PHE A 84 -8.16 -2.07 -10.84
C PHE A 84 -8.21 -1.58 -9.39
N VAL A 85 -7.07 -1.62 -8.70
CA VAL A 85 -6.99 -1.24 -7.29
C VAL A 85 -6.23 0.07 -7.12
N GLN A 86 -6.56 0.80 -6.06
CA GLN A 86 -5.82 1.98 -5.63
C GLN A 86 -5.28 1.69 -4.24
N VAL A 87 -4.00 1.92 -4.03
CA VAL A 87 -3.34 1.68 -2.75
C VAL A 87 -2.65 2.95 -2.29
N ALA A 88 -3.03 3.45 -1.12
CA ALA A 88 -2.34 4.54 -0.47
C ALA A 88 -1.56 4.00 0.71
N VAL A 89 -0.35 4.49 0.90
CA VAL A 89 0.51 4.14 2.03
C VAL A 89 0.73 5.39 2.87
N PHE A 90 0.40 5.31 4.14
CA PHE A 90 0.57 6.40 5.09
C PHE A 90 1.61 6.00 6.12
N GLY A 91 2.64 6.81 6.29
CA GLY A 91 3.71 6.52 7.23
C GLY A 91 4.56 7.74 7.49
N HIS A 92 5.67 7.52 8.20
CA HIS A 92 6.59 8.58 8.58
C HIS A 92 8.00 8.29 8.10
N ARG A 93 8.84 9.32 8.08
CA ARG A 93 10.27 9.14 7.87
C ARG A 93 10.87 8.39 9.07
N PRO A 94 11.88 7.59 8.88
CA PRO A 94 12.63 7.35 7.63
C PRO A 94 12.07 6.26 6.74
N LEU A 95 10.98 5.59 7.15
CA LEU A 95 10.34 4.60 6.29
C LEU A 95 9.91 5.25 4.97
N ILE A 96 9.21 6.38 5.07
CA ILE A 96 8.79 7.15 3.90
C ILE A 96 9.94 8.06 3.47
N ASP A 97 10.33 7.91 2.23
CA ASP A 97 11.36 8.69 1.57
C ASP A 97 10.76 10.02 1.11
N PRO A 98 11.40 11.16 1.39
CA PRO A 98 10.89 12.47 0.93
C PRO A 98 10.70 12.54 -0.57
N ASP A 99 11.53 11.84 -1.35
CA ASP A 99 11.45 11.82 -2.81
C ASP A 99 10.43 10.82 -3.33
N ARG A 100 9.86 9.99 -2.45
CA ARG A 100 8.82 9.01 -2.80
C ARG A 100 9.26 8.11 -3.96
N PHE A 101 10.47 7.58 -3.87
CA PHE A 101 11.08 6.82 -4.96
C PHE A 101 10.28 5.57 -5.33
N ALA A 102 9.81 4.82 -4.34
CA ALA A 102 9.01 3.61 -4.60
C ALA A 102 7.71 3.96 -5.33
N GLU A 103 7.06 5.07 -4.96
CA GLU A 103 5.86 5.56 -5.65
C GLU A 103 6.18 5.89 -7.11
N THR A 104 7.27 6.62 -7.35
CA THR A 104 7.68 6.99 -8.70
C THR A 104 7.93 5.75 -9.56
N VAL A 105 8.62 4.75 -9.02
CA VAL A 105 8.87 3.50 -9.74
C VAL A 105 7.57 2.80 -10.12
N ALA A 106 6.63 2.70 -9.18
CA ALA A 106 5.35 2.06 -9.43
C ALA A 106 4.50 2.83 -10.45
N LEU A 107 4.42 4.16 -10.30
CA LEU A 107 3.66 5.02 -11.22
C LEU A 107 4.18 4.94 -12.65
N ASN A 108 5.50 4.91 -12.83
CA ASN A 108 6.12 4.82 -14.15
C ASN A 108 5.77 3.51 -14.86
N ARG A 109 5.24 2.54 -14.13
CA ARG A 109 4.83 1.24 -14.67
C ARG A 109 3.31 1.05 -14.65
N GLY A 110 2.57 2.14 -14.49
CA GLY A 110 1.12 2.14 -14.59
C GLY A 110 0.36 1.76 -13.33
N ALA A 111 1.04 1.60 -12.21
CA ALA A 111 0.37 1.31 -10.94
C ALA A 111 -0.31 2.55 -10.36
N LYS A 112 -1.32 2.33 -9.54
CA LYS A 112 -2.03 3.40 -8.81
C LYS A 112 -1.65 3.30 -7.34
N VAL A 113 -0.66 4.10 -6.95
CA VAL A 113 -0.10 4.13 -5.61
C VAL A 113 0.12 5.57 -5.18
N LYS A 114 -0.19 5.85 -3.93
CA LYS A 114 0.11 7.13 -3.31
C LYS A 114 0.82 6.87 -1.98
N ILE A 115 2.00 7.45 -1.80
CA ILE A 115 2.74 7.36 -0.55
C ILE A 115 2.73 8.76 0.08
N SER A 116 2.31 8.86 1.34
CA SER A 116 2.17 10.15 2.00
C SER A 116 2.52 10.06 3.47
N GLU A 117 3.03 11.17 4.01
CA GLU A 117 3.22 11.34 5.44
C GLU A 117 1.98 11.97 6.11
N ARG A 118 0.92 12.21 5.33
CA ARG A 118 -0.32 12.84 5.80
C ARG A 118 -1.50 11.94 5.51
N LEU A 119 -2.25 11.62 6.54
CA LEU A 119 -3.44 10.77 6.40
C LEU A 119 -4.52 11.43 5.51
N ASP A 120 -4.75 12.73 5.70
CA ASP A 120 -5.75 13.46 4.92
C ASP A 120 -5.43 13.44 3.42
N GLU A 121 -4.14 13.56 3.06
CA GLU A 121 -3.71 13.47 1.67
C GLU A 121 -3.95 12.06 1.09
N ALA A 122 -3.62 11.03 1.86
CA ALA A 122 -3.82 9.65 1.44
C ALA A 122 -5.30 9.35 1.21
N LEU A 123 -6.17 9.74 2.15
CA LEU A 123 -7.61 9.52 2.04
C LEU A 123 -8.22 10.31 0.89
N ALA A 124 -7.80 11.56 0.70
CA ALA A 124 -8.27 12.38 -0.40
C ALA A 124 -7.92 11.76 -1.76
N TRP A 125 -6.70 11.22 -1.88
CA TRP A 125 -6.28 10.55 -3.10
C TRP A 125 -7.10 9.29 -3.37
N LEU A 126 -7.45 8.53 -2.33
CA LEU A 126 -8.32 7.36 -2.47
C LEU A 126 -9.77 7.76 -2.79
N GLY A 127 -10.14 9.01 -2.55
CA GLY A 127 -11.51 9.47 -2.74
C GLY A 127 -12.45 8.99 -1.65
N VAL A 128 -11.95 8.81 -0.43
CA VAL A 128 -12.72 8.33 0.71
C VAL A 128 -12.60 9.28 1.89
N SER A 129 -13.53 9.14 2.84
CA SER A 129 -13.54 9.90 4.08
C SER A 129 -13.23 8.97 5.25
N ALA A 130 -12.45 9.48 6.23
CA ALA A 130 -12.20 8.75 7.47
C ALA A 130 -13.51 8.44 8.23
N GLU A 131 -14.56 9.19 7.97
CA GLU A 131 -15.88 9.04 8.59
C GLU A 131 -16.75 7.98 7.89
N GLY A 132 -16.32 7.46 6.76
CA GLY A 132 -17.04 6.45 6.00
C GLY A 132 -16.93 5.05 6.56
N ARG A 133 -17.23 4.87 7.81
CA ARG A 133 -17.15 3.57 8.50
C ARG A 133 -18.37 2.70 8.27
#